data_d5b5fd96c4981a776f1ce5b3af73f300
#
_entry.id   d5b5fd96c4981a776f1ce5b3af73f300
#
_cell.length_a   1.000
_cell.length_b   1.000
_cell.length_c   1.000
_cell.angle_alpha   90.00
_cell.angle_beta   90.00
_cell.angle_gamma   90.00
#
_symmetry.space_group_name_H-M   'P 1'
#
loop_
_entity.id
_entity.type
_entity.pdbx_description
1 polymer ?
#
loop_
_entity_poly.entity_id
_entity_poly.type
_entity_poly.pdbx_seq_one_letter_code
_entity_poly.pdbx_strand_id
1 'polypeptide(L)'
;SGSWLYRTSKAALNMAVAAAQHDYPGATLVTIDPGWVQTDMGGEGAALTVQDSVRGLRATVAGVTAADKGRLLHHDGRRATHW
;
A
#
# COMPACT_ATOMS: atom_id res chain seq x y z
N SER A 1 -11.39 -20.09 -0.20
CA SER A 1 -10.96 -19.60 1.11
C SER A 1 -11.03 -18.08 1.18
N GLY A 2 -11.00 -17.54 2.38
CA GLY A 2 -10.98 -16.09 2.60
C GLY A 2 -9.79 -15.39 1.98
N SER A 3 -8.70 -16.11 1.76
CA SER A 3 -7.47 -15.55 1.20
C SER A 3 -7.66 -15.02 -0.22
N TRP A 4 -8.35 -15.75 -1.10
CA TRP A 4 -8.52 -15.25 -2.47
C TRP A 4 -9.53 -14.11 -2.55
N LEU A 5 -10.55 -14.10 -1.69
CA LEU A 5 -11.47 -12.96 -1.58
C LEU A 5 -10.72 -11.70 -1.12
N TYR A 6 -9.87 -11.85 -0.12
CA TYR A 6 -9.05 -10.75 0.37
C TYR A 6 -8.14 -10.21 -0.73
N ARG A 7 -7.41 -11.10 -1.43
CA ARG A 7 -6.51 -10.70 -2.51
C ARG A 7 -7.26 -10.00 -3.64
N THR A 8 -8.44 -10.52 -4.00
CA THR A 8 -9.26 -9.92 -5.05
C THR A 8 -9.71 -8.53 -4.66
N SER A 9 -10.17 -8.33 -3.42
CA SER A 9 -10.62 -7.02 -2.96
C SER A 9 -9.47 -6.01 -2.93
N LYS A 10 -8.26 -6.43 -2.53
CA LYS A 10 -7.09 -5.56 -2.53
C LYS A 10 -6.64 -5.20 -3.93
N ALA A 11 -6.65 -6.16 -4.85
CA ALA A 11 -6.33 -5.90 -6.25
C ALA A 11 -7.33 -4.93 -6.89
N ALA A 12 -8.62 -5.08 -6.55
CA ALA A 12 -9.66 -4.17 -7.04
C ALA A 12 -9.44 -2.75 -6.52
N LEU A 13 -9.08 -2.59 -5.25
CA LEU A 13 -8.78 -1.28 -4.66
C LEU A 13 -7.58 -0.65 -5.37
N ASN A 14 -6.51 -1.40 -5.57
CA ASN A 14 -5.31 -0.92 -6.23
C ASN A 14 -5.62 -0.47 -7.67
N MET A 15 -6.43 -1.25 -8.39
CA MET A 15 -6.84 -0.90 -9.75
C MET A 15 -7.72 0.35 -9.75
N ALA A 16 -8.60 0.50 -8.76
CA ALA A 16 -9.44 1.69 -8.65
C ALA A 16 -8.58 2.96 -8.49
N VAL A 17 -7.53 2.89 -7.67
CA VAL A 17 -6.60 4.02 -7.50
C VAL A 17 -5.84 4.30 -8.80
N ALA A 18 -5.33 3.27 -9.47
CA ALA A 18 -4.62 3.42 -10.73
C ALA A 18 -5.52 4.05 -11.80
N ALA A 19 -6.78 3.62 -11.88
CA ALA A 19 -7.75 4.18 -12.81
C ALA A 19 -8.11 5.62 -12.47
N ALA A 20 -8.33 5.92 -11.19
CA ALA A 20 -8.68 7.27 -10.74
C ALA A 20 -7.56 8.27 -11.03
N GLN A 21 -6.31 7.83 -11.06
CA GLN A 21 -5.17 8.72 -11.35
C GLN A 21 -5.36 9.44 -12.70
N HIS A 22 -5.98 8.78 -13.68
CA HIS A 22 -6.22 9.37 -14.99
C HIS A 22 -7.18 10.58 -14.92
N ASP A 23 -8.08 10.58 -13.94
CA ASP A 23 -9.05 11.66 -13.75
C ASP A 23 -8.50 12.82 -12.90
N TYR A 24 -7.36 12.61 -12.24
CA TYR A 24 -6.76 13.59 -11.34
C TYR A 24 -5.29 13.81 -11.66
N PRO A 25 -4.98 14.33 -12.87
CA PRO A 25 -3.57 14.46 -13.29
C PRO A 25 -2.76 15.46 -12.48
N GLY A 26 -3.42 16.37 -11.78
CA GLY A 26 -2.75 17.34 -10.90
C GLY A 26 -2.41 16.80 -9.52
N ALA A 27 -2.84 15.58 -9.20
CA ALA A 27 -2.56 14.95 -7.92
C ALA A 27 -1.75 13.67 -8.14
N THR A 28 -1.05 13.22 -7.10
CA THR A 28 -0.37 11.92 -7.13
C THR A 28 -1.12 10.97 -6.20
N LEU A 29 -1.78 9.98 -6.78
CA LEU A 29 -2.55 8.97 -6.05
C LEU A 29 -1.73 7.70 -5.96
N VAL A 30 -1.57 7.19 -4.73
CA VAL A 30 -0.83 5.95 -4.49
C VAL A 30 -1.59 5.09 -3.50
N THR A 31 -1.36 3.78 -3.56
CA THR A 31 -1.72 2.85 -2.48
C THR A 31 -0.44 2.39 -1.81
N ILE A 32 -0.49 2.15 -0.52
CA ILE A 32 0.69 1.72 0.24
C ILE A 32 0.32 0.49 1.06
N ASP A 33 1.11 -0.58 0.87
CA ASP A 33 0.99 -1.79 1.68
C ASP A 33 1.71 -1.56 3.00
N PRO A 34 1.00 -1.61 4.14
CA PRO A 34 1.62 -1.37 5.45
C PRO A 34 2.52 -2.52 5.94
N GLY A 35 2.57 -3.63 5.21
CA GLY A 35 3.28 -4.82 5.64
C GLY A 35 2.47 -5.65 6.63
N TRP A 36 3.05 -6.73 7.11
CA TRP A 36 2.41 -7.59 8.11
C TRP A 36 2.68 -7.02 9.51
N VAL A 37 1.66 -6.35 10.07
CA VAL A 37 1.77 -5.55 11.27
C VAL A 37 1.21 -6.32 12.48
N GLN A 38 1.87 -6.17 13.64
CA GLN A 38 1.41 -6.74 14.91
C GLN A 38 0.20 -5.97 15.43
N THR A 39 -0.98 -6.44 15.05
CA THR A 39 -2.27 -5.93 15.50
C THR A 39 -3.08 -7.10 16.03
N ASP A 40 -4.30 -6.85 16.52
CA ASP A 40 -5.21 -7.92 16.92
C ASP A 40 -5.47 -8.92 15.79
N MET A 41 -5.45 -8.47 14.54
CA MET A 41 -5.63 -9.33 13.37
C MET A 41 -4.33 -9.99 12.93
N GLY A 42 -3.20 -9.27 13.01
CA GLY A 42 -1.90 -9.77 12.60
C GLY A 42 -1.22 -10.68 13.62
N GLY A 43 -1.55 -10.51 14.91
CA GLY A 43 -1.01 -11.30 15.99
C GLY A 43 0.46 -11.03 16.29
N GLU A 44 0.99 -11.77 17.25
CA GLU A 44 2.38 -11.62 17.70
C GLU A 44 3.39 -12.13 16.68
N GLY A 45 2.96 -13.00 15.75
CA GLY A 45 3.84 -13.53 14.72
C GLY A 45 4.10 -12.59 13.56
N ALA A 46 3.46 -11.42 13.53
CA ALA A 46 3.65 -10.46 12.45
C ALA A 46 5.06 -9.87 12.47
N ALA A 47 5.58 -9.55 11.26
CA ALA A 47 6.96 -9.11 11.10
C ALA A 47 7.22 -7.69 11.59
N LEU A 48 6.17 -6.84 11.68
CA LEU A 48 6.31 -5.42 12.00
C LEU A 48 5.50 -5.06 13.22
N THR A 49 6.04 -4.18 14.06
CA THR A 49 5.23 -3.48 15.08
C THR A 49 4.42 -2.37 14.39
N VAL A 50 3.37 -1.90 15.09
CA VAL A 50 2.59 -0.75 14.61
C VAL A 50 3.50 0.47 14.42
N GLN A 51 4.39 0.71 15.36
CA GLN A 51 5.32 1.85 15.30
C GLN A 51 6.24 1.76 14.09
N ASP A 52 6.78 0.58 13.82
CA ASP A 52 7.66 0.38 12.66
C ASP A 52 6.91 0.58 11.34
N SER A 53 5.68 0.05 11.26
CA SER A 53 4.84 0.24 10.08
C SER A 53 4.55 1.72 9.84
N VAL A 54 4.13 2.45 10.86
CA VAL A 54 3.80 3.87 10.75
C VAL A 54 5.04 4.68 10.36
N ARG A 55 6.20 4.37 10.94
CA ARG A 55 7.45 5.04 10.58
C ARG A 55 7.78 4.85 9.11
N GLY A 56 7.65 3.62 8.62
CA GLY A 56 7.88 3.30 7.21
C GLY A 56 6.89 4.00 6.29
N LEU A 57 5.61 4.02 6.66
CA LEU A 57 4.57 4.70 5.89
C LEU A 57 4.84 6.21 5.79
N ARG A 58 5.21 6.84 6.90
CA ARG A 58 5.51 8.28 6.91
C ARG A 58 6.71 8.61 6.02
N ALA A 59 7.76 7.81 6.08
CA ALA A 59 8.94 8.00 5.23
C ALA A 59 8.59 7.80 3.75
N THR A 60 7.79 6.78 3.44
CA THR A 60 7.36 6.48 2.08
C THR A 60 6.53 7.62 1.51
N VAL A 61 5.56 8.14 2.28
CA VAL A 61 4.72 9.26 1.85
C VAL A 61 5.58 10.50 1.57
N ALA A 62 6.56 10.77 2.44
CA ALA A 62 7.46 11.92 2.26
C ALA A 62 8.29 11.80 0.98
N GLY A 63 8.57 10.58 0.52
CA GLY A 63 9.37 10.33 -0.69
C GLY A 63 8.56 10.17 -1.98
N VAL A 64 7.22 10.25 -1.92
CA VAL A 64 6.38 10.06 -3.11
C VAL A 64 6.63 11.19 -4.12
N THR A 65 6.76 10.81 -5.39
CA THR A 65 6.95 11.76 -6.49
C THR A 65 5.93 11.45 -7.60
N ALA A 66 5.90 12.30 -8.63
CA ALA A 66 5.03 12.09 -9.79
C ALA A 66 5.28 10.75 -10.51
N ALA A 67 6.49 10.20 -10.39
CA ALA A 67 6.80 8.89 -10.95
C ALA A 67 6.02 7.76 -10.30
N ASP A 68 5.46 7.99 -9.11
CA ASP A 68 4.69 6.98 -8.36
C ASP A 68 3.19 7.02 -8.66
N LYS A 69 2.72 7.91 -9.52
CA LYS A 69 1.29 8.07 -9.83
C LYS A 69 0.64 6.74 -10.17
N GLY A 70 -0.44 6.41 -9.47
CA GLY A 70 -1.22 5.20 -9.70
C GLY A 70 -0.55 3.91 -9.26
N ARG A 71 0.54 3.98 -8.53
CA ARG A 71 1.34 2.80 -8.16
C ARG A 71 0.96 2.27 -6.78
N LEU A 72 1.26 0.98 -6.59
CA LEU A 72 1.25 0.35 -5.27
C LEU A 72 2.69 0.35 -4.74
N LEU A 73 2.85 0.90 -3.54
CA LEU A 73 4.15 0.95 -2.87
C LEU A 73 4.12 0.03 -1.65
N HIS A 74 5.26 -0.54 -1.31
CA HIS A 74 5.44 -1.22 -0.03
C HIS A 74 5.76 -0.21 1.07
N HIS A 75 5.60 -0.62 2.33
CA HIS A 75 5.83 0.26 3.49
C HIS A 75 7.26 0.80 3.56
N ASP A 76 8.20 0.15 2.88
CA ASP A 76 9.61 0.56 2.80
C ASP A 76 9.91 1.43 1.58
N GLY A 77 8.92 1.83 0.83
CA GLY A 77 9.04 2.71 -0.33
C GLY A 77 9.27 2.01 -1.65
N ARG A 78 9.45 0.69 -1.67
CA ARG A 78 9.64 -0.04 -2.92
C ARG A 78 8.32 -0.11 -3.70
N ARG A 79 8.41 0.01 -5.02
CA ARG A 79 7.25 -0.17 -5.89
C ARG A 79 6.94 -1.67 -6.01
N ALA A 80 5.65 -2.00 -5.91
CA ALA A 80 5.20 -3.36 -6.18
C ALA A 80 5.28 -3.65 -7.68
N THR A 81 5.65 -4.89 -8.02
CA THR A 81 5.73 -5.33 -9.42
C THR A 81 4.39 -5.89 -9.90
N HIS A 82 3.49 -6.20 -8.98
CA HIS A 82 2.15 -6.74 -9.28
C HIS A 82 1.24 -6.49 -8.09
N TRP A 83 -0.04 -6.68 -8.31
CA TRP A 83 -1.07 -6.48 -7.28
C TRP A 83 -1.16 -7.71 -6.32
#